data_9a7cfe02af150027da3435dd090e2e51
#
_entry.id   9a7cfe02af150027da3435dd090e2e51
#
_cell.length_a   1.000
_cell.length_b   1.000
_cell.length_c   1.000
_cell.angle_alpha   90.00
_cell.angle_beta   90.00
_cell.angle_gamma   90.00
#
_symmetry.space_group_name_H-M   'P 1'
#
loop_
_entity.id
_entity.type
_entity.pdbx_description
1 polymer ?
#
loop_
_entity_poly.entity_id
_entity_poly.type
_entity_poly.pdbx_seq_one_letter_code
_entity_poly.pdbx_strand_id
1 'polypeptide(L)'
;IDLQIEVESLSIDKLTSVGNSEESSETIKERVQRVRDIQFKRQRKNNALLNTKEIRLYCELSIETLEFLRNAAKTLKFSARSFNRIKKVSRTIADLDCSVNIKIQHVAEAIQYRSLERLKQFLN
;
A
#
# COMPACT_ATOMS: atom_id res chain seq x y z
N ILE A 1 7.24 -1.11 12.90
CA ILE A 1 5.82 -0.81 12.71
C ILE A 1 5.16 -1.97 12.03
N ASP A 2 4.09 -2.36 12.61
CA ASP A 2 3.35 -3.50 12.17
C ASP A 2 2.50 -3.13 10.95
N LEU A 3 2.74 -3.78 9.85
CA LEU A 3 2.05 -3.56 8.58
C LEU A 3 0.63 -4.12 8.56
N GLN A 4 0.27 -4.98 9.49
CA GLN A 4 -1.12 -5.40 9.65
C GLN A 4 -1.97 -4.20 10.06
N ILE A 5 -1.43 -3.33 10.91
CA ILE A 5 -2.07 -2.08 11.31
C ILE A 5 -2.18 -1.16 10.09
N GLU A 6 -1.16 -1.11 9.24
CA GLU A 6 -1.19 -0.30 8.02
C GLU A 6 -2.27 -0.78 7.04
N VAL A 7 -2.44 -2.10 6.86
CA VAL A 7 -3.49 -2.64 6.01
C VAL A 7 -4.87 -2.26 6.53
N GLU A 8 -5.09 -2.38 7.84
CA GLU A 8 -6.36 -2.00 8.45
C GLU A 8 -6.61 -0.49 8.33
N SER A 9 -5.59 0.33 8.58
CA SER A 9 -5.68 1.78 8.44
C SER A 9 -5.99 2.19 7.00
N LEU A 10 -5.33 1.58 6.03
CA LEU A 10 -5.59 1.86 4.61
C LEU A 10 -7.00 1.48 4.21
N SER A 11 -7.51 0.36 4.71
CA SER A 11 -8.90 -0.06 4.45
C SER A 11 -9.90 0.95 4.98
N ILE A 12 -9.70 1.40 6.20
CA ILE A 12 -10.59 2.38 6.84
C ILE A 12 -10.49 3.73 6.13
N ASP A 13 -9.29 4.21 5.85
CA ASP A 13 -9.07 5.48 5.16
C ASP A 13 -9.67 5.47 3.76
N LYS A 14 -9.49 4.38 3.03
CA LYS A 14 -10.05 4.23 1.68
C LYS A 14 -11.56 4.24 1.70
N LEU A 15 -12.18 3.57 2.65
CA LEU A 15 -13.61 3.56 2.83
C LEU A 15 -14.13 4.93 3.22
N THR A 16 -13.44 5.62 4.08
CA THR A 16 -13.79 6.97 4.52
C THR A 16 -13.67 7.97 3.36
N SER A 17 -12.61 7.86 2.56
CA SER A 17 -12.40 8.78 1.43
C SER A 17 -13.42 8.59 0.31
N VAL A 18 -13.99 7.41 0.18
CA VAL A 18 -15.05 7.13 -0.81
C VAL A 18 -16.42 7.59 -0.29
N GLY A 19 -16.48 8.06 0.95
CA GLY A 19 -17.72 8.59 1.52
C GLY A 19 -18.76 7.52 1.86
N ASN A 20 -18.35 6.29 1.91
CA ASN A 20 -19.24 5.16 2.20
C ASN A 20 -19.20 4.87 3.70
N SER A 21 -19.75 5.81 4.46
CA SER A 21 -19.83 5.71 5.92
C SER A 21 -20.76 4.62 6.42
N GLU A 22 -21.51 3.96 5.51
CA GLU A 22 -22.51 2.96 5.86
C GLU A 22 -22.00 1.52 5.87
N GLU A 23 -20.73 1.29 5.53
CA GLU A 23 -20.20 -0.06 5.56
C GLU A 23 -20.01 -0.52 7.00
N SER A 24 -20.57 -1.69 7.32
CA SER A 24 -20.45 -2.29 8.64
C SER A 24 -19.01 -2.72 8.92
N SER A 25 -18.67 -2.83 10.20
CA SER A 25 -17.37 -3.39 10.63
C SER A 25 -17.12 -4.78 10.04
N GLU A 26 -18.18 -5.55 9.85
CA GLU A 26 -18.08 -6.89 9.25
C GLU A 26 -17.64 -6.84 7.80
N THR A 27 -18.16 -5.90 7.03
CA THR A 27 -17.77 -5.70 5.62
C THR A 27 -16.31 -5.31 5.51
N ILE A 28 -15.85 -4.42 6.39
CA ILE A 28 -14.44 -4.02 6.47
C ILE A 28 -13.56 -5.23 6.81
N LYS A 29 -13.96 -6.02 7.79
CA LYS A 29 -13.22 -7.22 8.19
C LYS A 29 -13.12 -8.23 7.04
N GLU A 30 -14.20 -8.41 6.29
CA GLU A 30 -14.21 -9.30 5.14
C GLU A 30 -13.24 -8.84 4.06
N ARG A 31 -13.16 -7.54 3.79
CA ARG A 31 -12.21 -6.99 2.82
C ARG A 31 -10.77 -7.20 3.27
N VAL A 32 -10.49 -6.91 4.52
CA VAL A 32 -9.14 -7.10 5.09
C VAL A 32 -8.76 -8.57 5.03
N GLN A 33 -9.67 -9.46 5.38
CA GLN A 33 -9.41 -10.89 5.33
C GLN A 33 -9.15 -11.38 3.90
N ARG A 34 -9.91 -10.89 2.94
CA ARG A 34 -9.73 -11.23 1.53
C ARG A 34 -8.35 -10.80 1.03
N VAL A 35 -7.92 -9.60 1.41
CA VAL A 35 -6.60 -9.08 1.04
C VAL A 35 -5.50 -9.97 1.64
N ARG A 36 -5.64 -10.33 2.90
CA ARG A 36 -4.68 -11.23 3.56
C ARG A 36 -4.63 -12.60 2.88
N ASP A 37 -5.77 -13.13 2.47
CA ASP A 37 -5.85 -14.41 1.77
C ASP A 37 -5.15 -14.33 0.41
N ILE A 38 -5.35 -13.24 -0.33
CA ILE A 38 -4.67 -13.01 -1.61
C ILE A 38 -3.17 -12.98 -1.42
N GLN A 39 -2.69 -12.24 -0.42
CA GLN A 39 -1.27 -12.12 -0.14
C GLN A 39 -0.68 -13.47 0.29
N PHE A 40 -1.39 -14.19 1.14
CA PHE A 40 -0.93 -15.50 1.60
C PHE A 40 -0.85 -16.51 0.46
N LYS A 41 -1.83 -16.54 -0.44
CA LYS A 41 -1.82 -17.41 -1.61
C LYS A 41 -0.67 -17.08 -2.55
N ARG A 42 -0.41 -15.79 -2.76
CA ARG A 42 0.63 -15.33 -3.67
C ARG A 42 2.04 -15.59 -3.15
N GLN A 43 2.27 -15.29 -1.87
CA GLN A 43 3.63 -15.22 -1.33
C GLN A 43 3.81 -15.84 0.06
N ARG A 44 2.79 -16.45 0.61
CA ARG A 44 2.79 -17.13 1.91
C ARG A 44 3.04 -16.25 3.12
N LYS A 45 2.95 -14.94 2.96
CA LYS A 45 3.09 -13.97 4.05
C LYS A 45 2.49 -12.63 3.64
N ASN A 46 2.29 -11.75 4.60
CA ASN A 46 1.82 -10.39 4.34
C ASN A 46 2.87 -9.59 3.58
N ASN A 47 2.44 -8.59 2.81
CA ASN A 47 3.35 -7.70 2.09
C ASN A 47 4.39 -7.06 3.01
N ALA A 48 4.01 -6.81 4.24
CA ALA A 48 4.88 -6.27 5.27
C ALA A 48 6.17 -7.01 5.47
N LEU A 49 6.08 -8.32 5.40
CA LEU A 49 7.17 -9.22 5.74
C LEU A 49 8.07 -9.53 4.54
N LEU A 50 7.78 -8.92 3.39
CA LEU A 50 8.59 -9.13 2.20
C LEU A 50 9.97 -8.50 2.36
N ASN A 51 11.01 -9.28 2.08
CA ASN A 51 12.38 -8.76 2.03
C ASN A 51 12.64 -8.10 0.67
N THR A 52 13.82 -7.49 0.51
CA THR A 52 14.18 -6.77 -0.72
C THR A 52 14.05 -7.62 -1.98
N LYS A 53 14.47 -8.87 -1.91
CA LYS A 53 14.39 -9.79 -3.03
C LYS A 53 12.93 -10.11 -3.39
N GLU A 54 12.11 -10.34 -2.37
CA GLU A 54 10.68 -10.64 -2.56
C GLU A 54 9.91 -9.43 -3.06
N ILE A 55 10.29 -8.22 -2.66
CA ILE A 55 9.70 -6.99 -3.17
C ILE A 55 9.90 -6.90 -4.68
N ARG A 56 11.09 -7.24 -5.17
CA ARG A 56 11.34 -7.26 -6.62
C ARG A 56 10.44 -8.25 -7.35
N LEU A 57 10.16 -9.38 -6.70
CA LEU A 57 9.38 -10.45 -7.32
C LEU A 57 7.87 -10.18 -7.27
N TYR A 58 7.36 -9.76 -6.11
CA TYR A 58 5.91 -9.64 -5.89
C TYR A 58 5.37 -8.23 -6.02
N CYS A 59 6.24 -7.22 -5.95
CA CYS A 59 5.85 -5.81 -6.09
C CYS A 59 6.44 -5.20 -7.35
N GLU A 60 6.50 -5.98 -8.43
CA GLU A 60 7.03 -5.53 -9.71
C GLU A 60 6.17 -4.41 -10.28
N LEU A 61 6.81 -3.39 -10.81
CA LEU A 61 6.17 -2.25 -11.43
C LEU A 61 6.45 -2.26 -12.93
N SER A 62 5.47 -1.83 -13.73
CA SER A 62 5.70 -1.57 -15.14
C SER A 62 6.73 -0.45 -15.29
N ILE A 63 7.30 -0.32 -16.49
CA ILE A 63 8.28 0.74 -16.75
C ILE A 63 7.70 2.11 -16.45
N GLU A 64 6.47 2.38 -16.88
CA GLU A 64 5.80 3.66 -16.63
C GLU A 64 5.60 3.93 -15.15
N THR A 65 5.12 2.93 -14.43
CA THR A 65 4.87 3.04 -12.99
C THR A 65 6.18 3.24 -12.22
N LEU A 66 7.22 2.52 -12.62
CA LEU A 66 8.53 2.66 -12.00
C LEU A 66 9.12 4.05 -12.23
N GLU A 67 8.99 4.59 -13.44
CA GLU A 67 9.43 5.96 -13.72
C GLU A 67 8.69 6.98 -12.89
N PHE A 68 7.37 6.81 -12.76
CA PHE A 68 6.57 7.67 -11.91
C PHE A 68 7.10 7.67 -10.47
N LEU A 69 7.35 6.48 -9.92
CA LEU A 69 7.87 6.36 -8.56
C LEU A 69 9.28 6.94 -8.42
N ARG A 70 10.15 6.71 -9.41
CA ARG A 70 11.51 7.27 -9.40
C ARG A 70 11.49 8.78 -9.41
N ASN A 71 10.64 9.38 -10.22
CA ASN A 71 10.51 10.85 -10.28
C ASN A 71 10.00 11.40 -8.96
N ALA A 72 9.00 10.76 -8.37
CA ALA A 72 8.50 11.14 -7.06
C ALA A 72 9.57 11.00 -5.98
N ALA A 73 10.36 9.93 -6.04
CA ALA A 73 11.44 9.69 -5.09
C ALA A 73 12.51 10.79 -5.15
N LYS A 74 12.84 11.25 -6.36
CA LYS A 74 13.77 12.37 -6.54
C LYS A 74 13.21 13.66 -5.96
N THR A 75 11.98 13.99 -6.32
CA THR A 75 11.32 15.22 -5.88
C THR A 75 11.12 15.26 -4.38
N LEU A 76 10.69 14.16 -3.79
CA LEU A 76 10.37 14.06 -2.36
C LEU A 76 11.54 13.52 -1.52
N LYS A 77 12.66 13.22 -2.17
CA LYS A 77 13.90 12.76 -1.52
C LYS A 77 13.70 11.50 -0.66
N PHE A 78 13.10 10.47 -1.26
CA PHE A 78 12.92 9.20 -0.57
C PHE A 78 14.25 8.48 -0.36
N SER A 79 14.45 7.89 0.81
CA SER A 79 15.52 6.93 1.03
C SER A 79 15.19 5.60 0.33
N ALA A 80 16.19 4.73 0.19
CA ALA A 80 15.98 3.39 -0.36
C ALA A 80 14.92 2.63 0.46
N ARG A 81 14.95 2.79 1.78
CA ARG A 81 13.96 2.17 2.67
C ARG A 81 12.55 2.70 2.40
N SER A 82 12.41 3.99 2.23
CA SER A 82 11.12 4.61 1.90
C SER A 82 10.63 4.17 0.54
N PHE A 83 11.52 4.06 -0.43
CA PHE A 83 11.20 3.59 -1.78
C PHE A 83 10.58 2.19 -1.73
N ASN A 84 11.24 1.26 -1.01
CA ASN A 84 10.75 -0.11 -0.85
C ASN A 84 9.44 -0.16 -0.08
N ARG A 85 9.29 0.67 0.94
CA ARG A 85 8.05 0.75 1.71
C ARG A 85 6.88 1.21 0.84
N ILE A 86 7.10 2.22 -0.01
CA ILE A 86 6.08 2.69 -0.96
C ILE A 86 5.66 1.55 -1.90
N LYS A 87 6.61 0.75 -2.37
CA LYS A 87 6.28 -0.41 -3.22
C LYS A 87 5.39 -1.42 -2.49
N LYS A 88 5.69 -1.72 -1.23
CA LYS A 88 4.87 -2.65 -0.43
C LYS A 88 3.47 -2.09 -0.17
N VAL A 89 3.38 -0.82 0.16
CA VAL A 89 2.09 -0.15 0.38
C VAL A 89 1.28 -0.11 -0.91
N SER A 90 1.93 0.18 -2.05
CA SER A 90 1.29 0.16 -3.37
C SER A 90 0.73 -1.22 -3.69
N ARG A 91 1.48 -2.28 -3.36
CA ARG A 91 1.00 -3.65 -3.55
C ARG A 91 -0.25 -3.91 -2.70
N THR A 92 -0.26 -3.43 -1.47
CA THR A 92 -1.41 -3.57 -0.58
C THR A 92 -2.63 -2.83 -1.13
N ILE A 93 -2.44 -1.60 -1.62
CA ILE A 93 -3.53 -0.82 -2.22
C ILE A 93 -4.08 -1.52 -3.46
N ALA A 94 -3.20 -2.05 -4.30
CA ALA A 94 -3.61 -2.81 -5.48
C ALA A 94 -4.38 -4.07 -5.07
N ASP A 95 -3.96 -4.75 -4.01
CA ASP A 95 -4.67 -5.92 -3.49
C ASP A 95 -6.08 -5.54 -3.00
N LEU A 96 -6.22 -4.38 -2.35
CA LEU A 96 -7.52 -3.85 -1.92
C LEU A 96 -8.43 -3.58 -3.12
N ASP A 97 -7.88 -3.14 -4.24
CA ASP A 97 -8.61 -2.90 -5.48
C ASP A 97 -8.80 -4.18 -6.31
N CYS A 98 -8.36 -5.31 -5.81
CA CYS A 98 -8.36 -6.60 -6.53
C CYS A 98 -7.62 -6.49 -7.86
N SER A 99 -6.58 -5.67 -7.92
CA SER A 99 -5.78 -5.46 -9.12
C SER A 99 -4.58 -6.41 -9.12
N VAL A 100 -4.41 -7.14 -10.21
CA VAL A 100 -3.27 -8.04 -10.37
C VAL A 100 -1.97 -7.24 -10.46
N ASN A 101 -2.01 -6.12 -11.16
CA ASN A 101 -0.84 -5.26 -11.36
C ASN A 101 -0.93 -4.00 -10.50
N ILE A 102 0.23 -3.52 -10.07
CA ILE A 102 0.33 -2.23 -9.40
C ILE A 102 0.31 -1.15 -10.48
N LYS A 103 -0.66 -0.26 -10.39
CA LYS A 103 -0.82 0.86 -11.34
C LYS A 103 -0.31 2.16 -10.75
N ILE A 104 -0.13 3.17 -11.59
CA ILE A 104 0.31 4.50 -11.17
C ILE A 104 -0.59 5.04 -10.07
N GLN A 105 -1.91 4.86 -10.19
CA GLN A 105 -2.86 5.33 -9.19
C GLN A 105 -2.61 4.72 -7.80
N HIS A 106 -2.18 3.47 -7.74
CA HIS A 106 -1.86 2.80 -6.48
C HIS A 106 -0.61 3.39 -5.84
N VAL A 107 0.39 3.69 -6.65
CA VAL A 107 1.63 4.33 -6.19
C VAL A 107 1.34 5.76 -5.72
N ALA A 108 0.51 6.50 -6.45
CA ALA A 108 0.13 7.85 -6.06
C ALA A 108 -0.58 7.86 -4.71
N GLU A 109 -1.50 6.93 -4.47
CA GLU A 109 -2.17 6.79 -3.18
C GLU A 109 -1.18 6.46 -2.06
N ALA A 110 -0.24 5.56 -2.32
CA ALA A 110 0.78 5.19 -1.35
C ALA A 110 1.65 6.39 -0.95
N ILE A 111 2.00 7.22 -1.92
CA ILE A 111 2.78 8.43 -1.67
C ILE A 111 1.97 9.43 -0.83
N GLN A 112 0.69 9.61 -1.14
CA GLN A 112 -0.19 10.47 -0.37
C GLN A 112 -0.35 9.98 1.07
N TYR A 113 -0.52 8.69 1.24
CA TYR A 113 -0.64 8.08 2.57
C TYR A 113 0.61 8.36 3.41
N ARG A 114 1.79 8.19 2.82
CA ARG A 114 3.06 8.49 3.49
C ARG A 114 3.17 9.95 3.89
N SER A 115 2.74 10.86 3.02
CA SER A 115 2.77 12.29 3.30
C SER A 115 1.85 12.64 4.46
N LEU A 116 0.67 12.05 4.53
CA LEU A 116 -0.27 12.24 5.64
C LEU A 116 0.28 11.68 6.96
N GLU A 117 0.91 10.53 6.93
CA GLU A 117 1.55 9.96 8.12
C GLU A 117 2.64 10.89 8.68
N ARG A 118 3.49 11.41 7.79
CA ARG A 118 4.53 12.35 8.19
C ARG A 118 3.96 13.62 8.79
N LEU A 119 2.88 14.13 8.22
CA LEU A 119 2.21 15.31 8.75
C LEU A 119 1.64 15.04 10.14
N LYS A 120 1.02 13.89 10.36
CA LYS A 120 0.51 13.50 11.68
C LYS A 120 1.63 13.44 12.72
N GLN A 121 2.76 12.84 12.37
CA GLN A 121 3.92 12.75 13.25
C GLN A 121 4.47 14.14 13.59
N PHE A 122 4.45 15.03 12.63
CA PHE A 122 4.93 16.40 12.83
C PHE A 122 3.99 17.19 13.74
N LEU A 123 2.68 16.99 13.63
CA LEU A 123 1.68 17.69 14.43
C LEU A 123 1.52 17.14 15.84
N ASN A 124 1.94 15.91 16.06
CA ASN A 124 1.93 15.29 17.38
C ASN A 124 3.26 15.51 18.08
#